data_749d28861043065745af6a821795469f
#
_entry.id   749d28861043065745af6a821795469f
#
_cell.length_a   1.000
_cell.length_b   1.000
_cell.length_c   1.000
_cell.angle_alpha   90.00
_cell.angle_beta   90.00
_cell.angle_gamma   90.00
#
_symmetry.space_group_name_H-M   'P 1'
#
loop_
_entity.id
_entity.type
_entity.pdbx_description
1 polymer ?
#
loop_
_entity_poly.entity_id
_entity_poly.type
_entity_poly.pdbx_seq_one_letter_code
_entity_poly.pdbx_strand_id
1 'polypeptide(L)'
;NIAGFNAKVLKDKTQKEVAKEFDAQMSPEERAALNRVSEDAADVEMPTQKMPYIVCIIDELADLMMVAPAEIETYIARLAQLARAAGIHLIIATQRPSVNVITGIIKANLPSRIAFKVASKVDSRTILDFGGADQLIGRGDMLFVPPGTSEILRAQGAYVSDDEINAIVESVKVNGPPQYAEQVQEEIELGGDPEAMALQDKY
;
A
#
# COMPACT_ATOMS: atom_id res chain seq x y z
N ASN A 1 1.71 -12.83 2.54
CA ASN A 1 2.06 -11.48 2.10
C ASN A 1 2.49 -11.50 0.63
N ILE A 2 2.53 -10.34 -0.01
CA ILE A 2 2.88 -10.19 -1.44
C ILE A 2 4.23 -10.82 -1.76
N ALA A 3 5.25 -10.65 -0.93
CA ALA A 3 6.57 -11.24 -1.16
C ALA A 3 6.52 -12.78 -1.15
N GLY A 4 5.85 -13.38 -0.16
CA GLY A 4 5.69 -14.83 -0.08
C GLY A 4 4.81 -15.40 -1.20
N PHE A 5 3.78 -14.67 -1.61
CA PHE A 5 2.95 -15.00 -2.77
C PHE A 5 3.78 -14.98 -4.06
N ASN A 6 4.53 -13.90 -4.29
CA ASN A 6 5.39 -13.77 -5.46
C ASN A 6 6.49 -14.84 -5.52
N ALA A 7 7.02 -15.25 -4.37
CA ALA A 7 7.99 -16.37 -4.31
C ALA A 7 7.35 -17.70 -4.73
N LYS A 8 6.09 -17.96 -4.33
CA LYS A 8 5.33 -19.15 -4.77
C LYS A 8 5.07 -19.10 -6.28
N VAL A 9 4.57 -17.97 -6.79
CA VAL A 9 4.31 -17.80 -8.24
C VAL A 9 5.56 -18.05 -9.08
N LEU A 10 6.73 -17.58 -8.62
CA LEU A 10 8.01 -17.85 -9.29
C LEU A 10 8.35 -19.34 -9.29
N LYS A 11 8.18 -20.01 -8.14
CA LYS A 11 8.46 -21.43 -7.99
C LYS A 11 7.55 -22.27 -8.89
N ASP A 12 6.25 -21.92 -8.94
CA ASP A 12 5.29 -22.61 -9.79
C ASP A 12 5.55 -22.39 -11.28
N LYS A 13 5.99 -21.20 -11.69
CA LYS A 13 6.44 -20.95 -13.07
C LYS A 13 7.63 -21.82 -13.43
N THR A 14 8.66 -21.87 -12.58
CA THR A 14 9.84 -22.71 -12.80
C THR A 14 9.48 -24.19 -12.86
N GLN A 15 8.58 -24.66 -11.98
CA GLN A 15 8.09 -26.03 -12.02
C GLN A 15 7.28 -26.35 -13.28
N LYS A 16 6.44 -25.42 -13.75
CA LYS A 16 5.69 -25.56 -15.00
C LYS A 16 6.59 -25.55 -16.24
N GLU A 17 7.67 -24.75 -16.22
CA GLU A 17 8.67 -24.75 -17.30
C GLU A 17 9.44 -26.08 -17.34
N VAL A 18 9.91 -26.55 -16.18
CA VAL A 18 10.58 -27.86 -16.06
C VAL A 18 9.64 -29.03 -16.44
N ALA A 19 8.37 -28.96 -16.02
CA ALA A 19 7.36 -29.94 -16.39
C ALA A 19 7.11 -29.95 -17.90
N LYS A 20 7.05 -28.79 -18.56
CA LYS A 20 6.90 -28.70 -20.03
C LYS A 20 8.11 -29.30 -20.76
N GLU A 21 9.32 -29.04 -20.27
CA GLU A 21 10.52 -29.65 -20.84
C GLU A 21 10.54 -31.17 -20.65
N PHE A 22 10.08 -31.66 -19.50
CA PHE A 22 9.97 -33.09 -19.20
C PHE A 22 8.86 -33.75 -20.05
N ASP A 23 7.69 -33.10 -20.18
CA ASP A 23 6.59 -33.54 -21.05
C ASP A 23 7.00 -33.63 -22.52
N ALA A 24 7.87 -32.76 -23.00
CA ALA A 24 8.36 -32.79 -24.37
C ALA A 24 9.28 -33.97 -24.64
N GLN A 25 9.88 -34.57 -23.60
CA GLN A 25 10.78 -35.74 -23.67
C GLN A 25 10.07 -37.07 -23.40
N MET A 26 8.82 -37.06 -22.92
CA MET A 26 8.02 -38.22 -22.60
C MET A 26 7.41 -38.90 -23.85
N SER A 27 7.36 -40.21 -23.82
CA SER A 27 6.62 -40.99 -24.80
C SER A 27 5.10 -40.84 -24.63
N PRO A 28 4.28 -41.11 -25.67
CA PRO A 28 2.82 -41.05 -25.58
C PRO A 28 2.22 -41.95 -24.49
N GLU A 29 2.87 -43.11 -24.20
CA GLU A 29 2.41 -44.08 -23.21
C GLU A 29 2.69 -43.62 -21.78
N GLU A 30 3.83 -43.00 -21.53
CA GLU A 30 4.18 -42.37 -20.23
C GLU A 30 3.30 -41.20 -19.90
N ARG A 31 2.95 -40.38 -20.90
CA ARG A 31 2.04 -39.24 -20.76
C ARG A 31 0.62 -39.67 -20.39
N ALA A 32 0.12 -40.76 -20.99
CA ALA A 32 -1.18 -41.34 -20.67
C ALA A 32 -1.26 -41.93 -19.25
N ALA A 33 -0.15 -42.46 -18.73
CA ALA A 33 -0.05 -42.98 -17.38
C ALA A 33 -0.06 -41.84 -16.31
N LEU A 34 0.62 -40.72 -16.61
CA LEU A 34 0.69 -39.56 -15.70
C LEU A 34 -0.66 -38.83 -15.56
N ASN A 35 -1.40 -38.69 -16.66
CA ASN A 35 -2.71 -38.04 -16.67
C ASN A 35 -3.77 -38.80 -15.84
N ARG A 36 -3.63 -40.10 -15.65
CA ARG A 36 -4.54 -40.91 -14.81
C ARG A 36 -4.32 -40.67 -13.32
N VAL A 37 -3.18 -40.15 -12.90
CA VAL A 37 -2.85 -39.86 -11.48
C VAL A 37 -3.22 -38.42 -11.08
N SER A 38 -3.41 -37.51 -12.05
CA SER A 38 -3.64 -36.09 -11.79
C SER A 38 -5.12 -35.69 -11.71
N GLU A 39 -6.08 -36.60 -11.95
CA GLU A 39 -7.51 -36.26 -11.93
C GLU A 39 -8.10 -36.03 -10.53
N ASP A 40 -7.36 -36.31 -9.44
CA ASP A 40 -7.82 -36.12 -8.05
C ASP A 40 -7.29 -34.86 -7.35
N ALA A 41 -6.51 -34.05 -8.01
CA ALA A 41 -6.06 -32.77 -7.44
C ALA A 41 -6.99 -31.65 -7.92
N ALA A 42 -7.92 -31.23 -7.06
CA ALA A 42 -8.77 -30.07 -7.30
C ALA A 42 -7.92 -28.87 -7.77
N ASP A 43 -8.14 -28.43 -9.00
CA ASP A 43 -7.51 -27.27 -9.64
C ASP A 43 -7.88 -25.99 -8.86
N VAL A 44 -7.11 -25.68 -7.85
CA VAL A 44 -7.06 -24.31 -7.35
C VAL A 44 -6.19 -23.53 -8.33
N GLU A 45 -6.80 -22.83 -9.26
CA GLU A 45 -6.11 -21.93 -10.18
C GLU A 45 -5.32 -20.90 -9.38
N MET A 46 -4.04 -21.14 -9.18
CA MET A 46 -3.15 -20.19 -8.55
C MET A 46 -2.90 -19.03 -9.52
N PRO A 47 -3.02 -17.79 -9.06
CA PRO A 47 -2.74 -16.63 -9.92
C PRO A 47 -1.35 -16.75 -10.54
N THR A 48 -1.27 -16.65 -11.85
CA THR A 48 -0.04 -16.89 -12.63
C THR A 48 0.87 -15.67 -12.72
N GLN A 49 0.45 -14.53 -12.14
CA GLN A 49 1.18 -13.28 -12.21
C GLN A 49 1.64 -12.80 -10.83
N LYS A 50 2.82 -12.18 -10.80
CA LYS A 50 3.30 -11.51 -9.59
C LYS A 50 2.41 -10.33 -9.25
N MET A 51 2.07 -10.19 -7.98
CA MET A 51 1.41 -8.99 -7.47
C MET A 51 2.43 -7.88 -7.22
N PRO A 52 2.16 -6.64 -7.67
CA PRO A 52 2.98 -5.48 -7.30
C PRO A 52 2.77 -5.12 -5.83
N TYR A 53 3.72 -4.40 -5.24
CA TYR A 53 3.47 -3.71 -3.98
C TYR A 53 2.48 -2.57 -4.22
N ILE A 54 1.60 -2.35 -3.24
CA ILE A 54 0.60 -1.29 -3.29
C ILE A 54 1.07 -0.17 -2.36
N VAL A 55 1.12 1.05 -2.87
CA VAL A 55 1.38 2.25 -2.07
C VAL A 55 0.16 3.14 -2.14
N CYS A 56 -0.45 3.40 -0.99
CA CYS A 56 -1.58 4.31 -0.86
C CYS A 56 -1.09 5.61 -0.22
N ILE A 57 -1.29 6.73 -0.90
CA ILE A 57 -0.88 8.06 -0.44
C ILE A 57 -2.13 8.88 -0.18
N ILE A 58 -2.26 9.42 1.04
CA ILE A 58 -3.28 10.40 1.43
C ILE A 58 -2.56 11.72 1.66
N ASP A 59 -2.81 12.69 0.80
CA ASP A 59 -2.13 14.00 0.81
C ASP A 59 -2.60 14.89 1.95
N GLU A 60 -3.91 14.95 2.20
CA GLU A 60 -4.47 15.73 3.32
C GLU A 60 -5.55 14.91 4.08
N LEU A 61 -5.11 14.32 5.20
CA LEU A 61 -6.01 13.53 6.04
C LEU A 61 -7.13 14.36 6.65
N ALA A 62 -6.88 15.63 6.97
CA ALA A 62 -7.87 16.48 7.61
C ALA A 62 -9.14 16.64 6.78
N ASP A 63 -9.03 16.67 5.46
CA ASP A 63 -10.19 16.81 4.59
C ASP A 63 -11.10 15.56 4.65
N LEU A 64 -10.51 14.37 4.72
CA LEU A 64 -11.27 13.13 4.94
C LEU A 64 -11.92 13.09 6.33
N MET A 65 -11.19 13.50 7.36
CA MET A 65 -11.67 13.53 8.74
C MET A 65 -12.79 14.56 8.97
N MET A 66 -12.91 15.56 8.11
CA MET A 66 -14.03 16.53 8.15
C MET A 66 -15.33 15.92 7.61
N VAL A 67 -15.26 14.95 6.71
CA VAL A 67 -16.45 14.36 6.06
C VAL A 67 -17.02 13.23 6.92
N ALA A 68 -16.21 12.28 7.32
CA ALA A 68 -16.66 11.07 8.02
C ALA A 68 -15.58 10.57 9.02
N PRO A 69 -15.35 11.29 10.14
CA PRO A 69 -14.20 11.03 11.02
C PRO A 69 -14.18 9.61 11.58
N ALA A 70 -15.29 9.08 12.07
CA ALA A 70 -15.36 7.77 12.69
C ALA A 70 -15.12 6.63 11.69
N GLU A 71 -15.63 6.75 10.48
CA GLU A 71 -15.45 5.75 9.41
C GLU A 71 -14.02 5.77 8.90
N ILE A 72 -13.48 6.95 8.58
CA ILE A 72 -12.11 7.12 8.10
C ILE A 72 -11.11 6.60 9.13
N GLU A 73 -11.26 6.95 10.41
CA GLU A 73 -10.41 6.44 11.47
C GLU A 73 -10.45 4.90 11.54
N THR A 74 -11.64 4.31 11.45
CA THR A 74 -11.83 2.86 11.47
C THR A 74 -11.17 2.20 10.26
N TYR A 75 -11.37 2.73 9.05
CA TYR A 75 -10.81 2.14 7.84
C TYR A 75 -9.28 2.27 7.78
N ILE A 76 -8.73 3.41 8.18
CA ILE A 76 -7.28 3.60 8.27
C ILE A 76 -6.68 2.62 9.28
N ALA A 77 -7.28 2.47 10.47
CA ALA A 77 -6.81 1.54 11.48
C ALA A 77 -6.82 0.10 10.97
N ARG A 78 -7.93 -0.35 10.37
CA ARG A 78 -8.04 -1.69 9.77
C ARG A 78 -7.03 -1.89 8.65
N LEU A 79 -6.90 -0.92 7.75
CA LEU A 79 -5.97 -1.00 6.65
C LEU A 79 -4.52 -1.06 7.16
N ALA A 80 -4.13 -0.23 8.12
CA ALA A 80 -2.79 -0.24 8.70
C ALA A 80 -2.45 -1.57 9.41
N GLN A 81 -3.44 -2.21 10.08
CA GLN A 81 -3.25 -3.50 10.74
C GLN A 81 -3.09 -4.65 9.73
N LEU A 82 -3.90 -4.68 8.68
CA LEU A 82 -3.93 -5.77 7.70
C LEU A 82 -2.91 -5.56 6.58
N ALA A 83 -2.73 -4.32 6.14
CA ALA A 83 -1.90 -3.95 5.00
C ALA A 83 -0.42 -4.28 5.23
N ARG A 84 0.08 -4.10 6.44
CA ARG A 84 1.47 -4.42 6.81
C ARG A 84 1.83 -5.88 6.49
N ALA A 85 0.93 -6.80 6.82
CA ALA A 85 1.15 -8.21 6.55
C ALA A 85 1.01 -8.55 5.06
N ALA A 86 0.13 -7.84 4.34
CA ALA A 86 -0.11 -8.04 2.92
C ALA A 86 1.02 -7.48 2.04
N GLY A 87 1.64 -6.35 2.42
CA GLY A 87 2.63 -5.61 1.62
C GLY A 87 2.03 -4.38 0.95
N ILE A 88 1.01 -3.79 1.57
CA ILE A 88 0.44 -2.49 1.24
C ILE A 88 1.08 -1.45 2.15
N HIS A 89 1.55 -0.35 1.60
CA HIS A 89 2.21 0.73 2.32
C HIS A 89 1.32 1.96 2.34
N LEU A 90 1.15 2.56 3.53
CA LEU A 90 0.39 3.79 3.71
C LEU A 90 1.34 4.95 3.96
N ILE A 91 1.15 6.04 3.22
CA ILE A 91 1.77 7.33 3.45
C ILE A 91 0.65 8.33 3.67
N ILE A 92 0.54 8.84 4.89
CA ILE A 92 -0.54 9.77 5.25
C ILE A 92 0.08 11.10 5.66
N ALA A 93 -0.34 12.16 5.00
CA ALA A 93 0.08 13.52 5.28
C ALA A 93 -1.09 14.41 5.73
N THR A 94 -0.78 15.47 6.45
CA THR A 94 -1.73 16.53 6.79
C THR A 94 -0.98 17.81 7.08
N GLN A 95 -1.56 18.94 6.69
CA GLN A 95 -1.12 20.28 7.06
C GLN A 95 -1.84 20.82 8.31
N ARG A 96 -2.78 20.01 8.87
CA ARG A 96 -3.59 20.38 10.06
C ARG A 96 -3.34 19.39 11.19
N PRO A 97 -2.23 19.53 11.93
CA PRO A 97 -1.83 18.60 12.98
C PRO A 97 -2.64 18.80 14.28
N SER A 98 -3.96 18.62 14.20
CA SER A 98 -4.84 18.67 15.36
C SER A 98 -5.12 17.28 15.94
N VAL A 99 -5.52 17.20 17.19
CA VAL A 99 -5.88 15.93 17.87
C VAL A 99 -7.09 15.24 17.25
N ASN A 100 -7.96 15.98 16.54
CA ASN A 100 -9.11 15.45 15.83
C ASN A 100 -8.73 14.82 14.48
N VAL A 101 -7.56 15.15 13.95
CA VAL A 101 -7.03 14.61 12.69
C VAL A 101 -6.02 13.49 12.97
N ILE A 102 -5.06 13.76 13.85
CA ILE A 102 -4.04 12.79 14.26
C ILE A 102 -4.47 12.17 15.59
N THR A 103 -5.45 11.28 15.53
CA THR A 103 -6.04 10.67 16.71
C THR A 103 -5.12 9.63 17.35
N GLY A 104 -5.44 9.22 18.58
CA GLY A 104 -4.72 8.17 19.28
C GLY A 104 -4.78 6.83 18.54
N ILE A 105 -5.89 6.52 17.87
CA ILE A 105 -6.06 5.29 17.10
C ILE A 105 -5.17 5.30 15.86
N ILE A 106 -5.12 6.42 15.14
CA ILE A 106 -4.23 6.58 13.97
C ILE A 106 -2.77 6.44 14.40
N LYS A 107 -2.34 7.13 15.47
CA LYS A 107 -0.98 7.06 15.99
C LYS A 107 -0.57 5.65 16.45
N ALA A 108 -1.48 4.90 17.06
CA ALA A 108 -1.23 3.54 17.51
C ALA A 108 -0.98 2.56 16.35
N ASN A 109 -1.61 2.79 15.20
CA ASN A 109 -1.48 1.94 14.02
C ASN A 109 -0.41 2.40 13.02
N LEU A 110 0.02 3.66 13.11
CA LEU A 110 1.07 4.27 12.31
C LEU A 110 2.22 4.76 13.23
N PRO A 111 3.08 3.83 13.68
CA PRO A 111 4.11 4.15 14.66
C PRO A 111 5.27 4.97 14.09
N SER A 112 5.50 4.90 12.79
CA SER A 112 6.52 5.72 12.11
C SER A 112 5.95 7.09 11.78
N ARG A 113 6.62 8.16 12.24
CA ARG A 113 6.10 9.52 12.10
C ARG A 113 7.21 10.49 11.71
N ILE A 114 6.87 11.45 10.86
CA ILE A 114 7.72 12.54 10.45
C ILE A 114 6.99 13.84 10.76
N ALA A 115 7.66 14.78 11.40
CA ALA A 115 7.20 16.16 11.53
C ALA A 115 8.20 17.10 10.89
N PHE A 116 7.75 17.88 9.93
CA PHE A 116 8.42 19.08 9.49
C PHE A 116 8.18 20.23 10.48
N LYS A 117 8.71 21.43 10.18
CA LYS A 117 8.48 22.60 11.01
C LYS A 117 6.98 22.88 11.17
N VAL A 118 6.56 23.01 12.41
CA VAL A 118 5.18 23.38 12.78
C VAL A 118 5.13 24.72 13.50
N ALA A 119 3.93 25.28 13.64
CA ALA A 119 3.75 26.60 14.24
C ALA A 119 3.91 26.60 15.75
N SER A 120 3.59 25.50 16.43
CA SER A 120 3.56 25.44 17.88
C SER A 120 4.13 24.13 18.46
N LYS A 121 4.53 24.22 19.74
CA LYS A 121 4.93 23.03 20.51
C LYS A 121 3.78 22.04 20.72
N VAL A 122 2.52 22.53 20.67
CA VAL A 122 1.33 21.67 20.76
C VAL A 122 1.22 20.82 19.51
N ASP A 123 1.41 21.40 18.33
CA ASP A 123 1.39 20.67 17.05
C ASP A 123 2.47 19.61 17.01
N SER A 124 3.69 19.96 17.47
CA SER A 124 4.77 18.99 17.58
C SER A 124 4.39 17.79 18.44
N ARG A 125 3.79 18.03 19.61
CA ARG A 125 3.32 16.96 20.50
C ARG A 125 2.17 16.16 19.90
N THR A 126 1.29 16.79 19.15
CA THR A 126 0.20 16.09 18.49
C THR A 126 0.73 15.06 17.49
N ILE A 127 1.79 15.38 16.75
CA ILE A 127 2.40 14.49 15.77
C ILE A 127 3.31 13.45 16.45
N LEU A 128 4.28 13.92 17.22
CA LEU A 128 5.42 13.13 17.69
C LEU A 128 5.27 12.59 19.11
N ASP A 129 4.30 13.08 19.87
CA ASP A 129 4.21 12.97 21.33
C ASP A 129 5.31 13.74 22.08
N PHE A 130 6.17 14.47 21.38
CA PHE A 130 7.28 15.29 21.89
C PHE A 130 7.25 16.69 21.28
N GLY A 131 7.84 17.66 22.00
CA GLY A 131 8.10 18.97 21.43
C GLY A 131 9.38 18.97 20.57
N GLY A 132 9.60 20.06 19.83
CA GLY A 132 10.84 20.29 19.08
C GLY A 132 10.65 20.55 17.59
N ALA A 133 9.55 20.09 16.98
CA ALA A 133 9.28 20.40 15.57
C ALA A 133 8.98 21.90 15.34
N ASP A 134 8.55 22.62 16.37
CA ASP A 134 8.38 24.08 16.37
C ASP A 134 9.71 24.84 16.26
N GLN A 135 10.84 24.19 16.61
CA GLN A 135 12.18 24.77 16.59
C GLN A 135 12.96 24.45 15.31
N LEU A 136 12.40 23.64 14.42
CA LEU A 136 13.04 23.30 13.15
C LEU A 136 13.23 24.53 12.27
N ILE A 137 14.25 24.49 11.42
CA ILE A 137 14.61 25.60 10.53
C ILE A 137 13.58 25.74 9.39
N GLY A 138 12.94 24.63 8.98
CA GLY A 138 12.12 24.56 7.78
C GLY A 138 12.92 24.03 6.58
N ARG A 139 12.35 24.13 5.38
CA ARG A 139 13.02 23.70 4.13
C ARG A 139 13.47 22.23 4.13
N GLY A 140 12.63 21.36 4.66
CA GLY A 140 12.92 19.92 4.74
C GLY A 140 13.63 19.47 6.01
N ASP A 141 13.96 20.38 6.94
CA ASP A 141 14.41 20.01 8.29
C ASP A 141 13.28 19.31 9.02
N MET A 142 13.51 18.10 9.53
CA MET A 142 12.45 17.25 10.08
C MET A 142 12.91 16.47 11.32
N LEU A 143 11.92 16.09 12.12
CA LEU A 143 12.07 15.10 13.17
C LEU A 143 11.38 13.81 12.73
N PHE A 144 12.07 12.69 12.86
CA PHE A 144 11.61 11.38 12.46
C PHE A 144 11.59 10.41 13.65
N VAL A 145 10.47 9.73 13.85
CA VAL A 145 10.32 8.64 14.80
C VAL A 145 10.29 7.33 14.01
N PRO A 146 11.36 6.52 14.06
CA PRO A 146 11.40 5.22 13.41
C PRO A 146 10.41 4.22 14.05
N PRO A 147 9.96 3.20 13.31
CA PRO A 147 9.11 2.17 13.88
C PRO A 147 9.88 1.32 14.90
N GLY A 148 9.24 1.03 16.05
CA GLY A 148 9.78 0.16 17.09
C GLY A 148 10.78 0.82 18.05
N THR A 149 10.97 2.13 17.95
CA THR A 149 11.77 2.92 18.90
C THR A 149 11.04 4.20 19.27
N SER A 150 11.37 4.77 20.44
CA SER A 150 10.94 6.10 20.87
C SER A 150 12.01 7.17 20.63
N GLU A 151 13.13 6.82 20.03
CA GLU A 151 14.17 7.79 19.70
C GLU A 151 13.74 8.70 18.56
N ILE A 152 14.01 10.00 18.71
CA ILE A 152 13.75 10.98 17.67
C ILE A 152 15.04 11.25 16.93
N LEU A 153 15.02 11.06 15.62
CA LEU A 153 16.11 11.38 14.73
C LEU A 153 15.80 12.72 14.04
N ARG A 154 16.79 13.63 14.03
CA ARG A 154 16.71 14.83 13.20
C ARG A 154 17.34 14.54 11.86
N ALA A 155 16.64 14.86 10.78
CA ALA A 155 17.11 14.67 9.41
C ALA A 155 16.80 15.91 8.57
N GLN A 156 17.53 16.05 7.47
CA GLN A 156 17.33 17.11 6.51
C GLN A 156 16.88 16.50 5.18
N GLY A 157 15.64 16.79 4.78
CA GLY A 157 15.14 16.49 3.44
C GLY A 157 15.77 17.41 2.40
N ALA A 158 16.07 16.89 1.22
CA ALA A 158 16.49 17.72 0.11
C ALA A 158 15.31 18.60 -0.37
N TYR A 159 15.62 19.80 -0.77
CA TYR A 159 14.65 20.64 -1.50
C TYR A 159 14.52 20.09 -2.92
N VAL A 160 13.30 19.91 -3.38
CA VAL A 160 12.98 19.52 -4.76
C VAL A 160 12.15 20.64 -5.38
N SER A 161 12.62 21.22 -6.45
CA SER A 161 11.94 22.29 -7.19
C SER A 161 10.83 21.73 -8.08
N ASP A 162 9.91 22.58 -8.49
CA ASP A 162 8.84 22.21 -9.43
C ASP A 162 9.39 21.70 -10.76
N ASP A 163 10.48 22.27 -11.23
CA ASP A 163 11.15 21.82 -12.46
C ASP A 163 11.73 20.40 -12.30
N GLU A 164 12.32 20.09 -11.14
CA GLU A 164 12.83 18.75 -10.84
C GLU A 164 11.68 17.76 -10.71
N ILE A 165 10.57 18.14 -10.06
CA ILE A 165 9.36 17.30 -9.97
C ILE A 165 8.83 16.99 -11.38
N ASN A 166 8.70 18.00 -12.23
CA ASN A 166 8.26 17.82 -13.61
C ASN A 166 9.20 16.91 -14.41
N ALA A 167 10.52 17.08 -14.25
CA ALA A 167 11.50 16.22 -14.91
C ALA A 167 11.40 14.75 -14.45
N ILE A 168 11.18 14.52 -13.15
CA ILE A 168 10.96 13.17 -12.61
C ILE A 168 9.68 12.58 -13.18
N VAL A 169 8.58 13.32 -13.19
CA VAL A 169 7.29 12.87 -13.75
C VAL A 169 7.43 12.49 -15.21
N GLU A 170 8.07 13.33 -16.04
CA GLU A 170 8.31 13.02 -17.45
C GLU A 170 9.17 11.76 -17.63
N SER A 171 10.19 11.59 -16.78
CA SER A 171 11.03 10.39 -16.79
C SER A 171 10.24 9.12 -16.46
N VAL A 172 9.31 9.20 -15.52
CA VAL A 172 8.48 8.04 -15.08
C VAL A 172 7.42 7.70 -16.13
N LYS A 173 6.89 8.67 -16.88
CA LYS A 173 5.93 8.45 -17.97
C LYS A 173 6.45 7.50 -19.06
N VAL A 174 7.76 7.35 -19.20
CA VAL A 174 8.38 6.42 -20.16
C VAL A 174 7.97 4.95 -19.87
N ASN A 175 7.58 4.64 -18.63
CA ASN A 175 7.11 3.31 -18.25
C ASN A 175 5.72 2.96 -18.82
N GLY A 176 5.06 3.89 -19.49
CA GLY A 176 3.75 3.70 -20.11
C GLY A 176 2.63 4.47 -19.41
N PRO A 177 1.44 4.51 -20.02
CA PRO A 177 0.27 5.14 -19.41
C PRO A 177 -0.19 4.36 -18.18
N PRO A 178 -0.86 5.03 -17.21
CA PRO A 178 -1.44 4.35 -16.08
C PRO A 178 -2.48 3.33 -16.55
N GLN A 179 -2.44 2.14 -15.96
CA GLN A 179 -3.46 1.11 -16.18
C GLN A 179 -4.45 1.18 -15.04
N TYR A 180 -5.63 1.71 -15.32
CA TYR A 180 -6.74 1.75 -14.37
C TYR A 180 -7.42 0.39 -14.32
N ALA A 181 -7.76 -0.08 -13.12
CA ALA A 181 -8.60 -1.25 -12.95
C ALA A 181 -10.06 -0.82 -13.20
N GLU A 182 -10.65 -1.24 -14.32
CA GLU A 182 -12.03 -0.88 -14.71
C GLU A 182 -13.03 -1.20 -13.60
N GLN A 183 -12.91 -2.36 -12.95
CA GLN A 183 -13.75 -2.77 -11.83
C GLN A 183 -13.72 -1.78 -10.65
N VAL A 184 -12.54 -1.27 -10.29
CA VAL A 184 -12.41 -0.28 -9.19
C VAL A 184 -13.04 1.05 -9.60
N GLN A 185 -12.96 1.40 -10.87
CA GLN A 185 -13.53 2.64 -11.39
C GLN A 185 -15.06 2.56 -11.40
N GLU A 186 -15.63 1.45 -11.80
CA GLU A 186 -17.08 1.18 -11.72
C GLU A 186 -17.60 1.20 -10.28
N GLU A 187 -16.87 0.62 -9.31
CA GLU A 187 -17.21 0.67 -7.89
C GLU A 187 -17.21 2.09 -7.33
N ILE A 188 -16.25 2.93 -7.75
CA ILE A 188 -16.18 4.34 -7.37
C ILE A 188 -17.35 5.13 -7.96
N GLU A 189 -17.69 4.89 -9.23
CA GLU A 189 -18.80 5.55 -9.92
C GLU A 189 -20.17 5.15 -9.35
N LEU A 190 -20.33 3.90 -8.90
CA LEU A 190 -21.52 3.41 -8.19
C LEU A 190 -21.65 3.91 -6.75
N GLY A 191 -20.71 4.75 -6.29
CA GLY A 191 -20.75 5.38 -4.98
C GLY A 191 -20.48 4.45 -3.81
N GLY A 192 -19.93 3.26 -4.05
CA GLY A 192 -19.59 2.29 -3.01
C GLY A 192 -20.80 1.75 -2.22
N ASP A 193 -22.00 1.77 -2.79
CA ASP A 193 -23.21 1.27 -2.14
C ASP A 193 -23.16 -0.27 -2.07
N PRO A 194 -23.11 -0.87 -0.86
CA PRO A 194 -23.06 -2.31 -0.69
C PRO A 194 -24.28 -3.04 -1.24
N GLU A 195 -25.43 -2.37 -1.35
CA GLU A 195 -26.66 -2.95 -1.93
C GLU A 195 -26.60 -2.99 -3.46
N ALA A 196 -25.95 -2.01 -4.11
CA ALA A 196 -25.73 -2.01 -5.55
C ALA A 196 -24.76 -3.12 -5.98
N MET A 197 -23.72 -3.41 -5.18
CA MET A 197 -22.80 -4.51 -5.41
C MET A 197 -23.46 -5.89 -5.29
N ALA A 198 -24.35 -6.08 -4.33
CA ALA A 198 -25.06 -7.35 -4.11
C ALA A 198 -26.07 -7.69 -5.24
N LEU A 199 -26.42 -6.74 -6.10
CA LEU A 199 -27.30 -6.93 -7.25
C LEU A 199 -26.55 -7.39 -8.50
N GLN A 200 -25.26 -7.04 -8.67
CA GLN A 200 -24.43 -7.49 -9.80
C GLN A 200 -24.00 -8.96 -9.68
N ASP A 201 -23.76 -9.46 -8.47
CA ASP A 201 -23.40 -10.88 -8.24
C ASP A 201 -24.57 -11.86 -8.45
N LYS A 202 -25.76 -11.37 -8.79
CA LYS A 202 -26.97 -12.21 -8.98
C LYS A 202 -27.38 -12.43 -10.44
N TYR A 203 -26.65 -11.89 -11.38
CA TYR A 203 -26.87 -12.09 -12.82
C TYR A 203 -25.58 -12.50 -13.53
#